data_461c644a3c2f5feba88839ba6531efa0
#
_entry.id   461c644a3c2f5feba88839ba6531efa0
#
_cell.length_a   1.000
_cell.length_b   1.000
_cell.length_c   1.000
_cell.angle_alpha   90.00
_cell.angle_beta   90.00
_cell.angle_gamma   90.00
#
_symmetry.space_group_name_H-M   'P 1'
#
loop_
_entity.id
_entity.type
_entity.pdbx_description
1 polymer ?
#
loop_
_entity_poly.entity_id
_entity_poly.type
_entity_poly.pdbx_seq_one_letter_code
_entity_poly.pdbx_strand_id
1 'polypeptide(L)'
;MNKKILQLLCAILLCCGQVFAQTKYEAEDATLENCKASTDASASGGGYVPMQSGNAHFDVNVDAAGVYNLIIAYRLTADSEKYQNLEVNGSNVGQIHFTKTSEFKTISSVASLKQGANKVSITSSWGWIDLDYIEVEAASASDYELSGEMVTPEPTEAAKKLYAFLLDNFGKKTISGFMTGDMLTANGKVKEHEDVAVVYEKSGKYPALVGFDFLNATGKNASQDWFIGYTNSALALAEDLWSQGGIPAFTWHWQDPSKKVHAFYSNQNSAGAGKDYTNFDYSEGFKPGSTEWDTESEVYNYLIEDIDHIADIFLDLQEKGVAAIFRPLHECGGKWFWWSSKDGSSQHTGDEFKALYRLVFDRMVKVKGVKNLIWVYNPESSVQEAWNPGEA
;
A
#
# COMPACT_ATOMS: atom_id res chain seq x y z
N MET A 1 47.26 18.24 31.82
CA MET A 1 46.28 17.99 30.74
C MET A 1 45.65 16.64 31.01
N ASN A 2 44.37 16.62 31.38
CA ASN A 2 43.68 15.51 32.06
C ASN A 2 43.40 14.34 31.11
N LYS A 3 43.82 13.13 31.47
CA LYS A 3 43.57 11.86 30.77
C LYS A 3 42.06 11.56 30.49
N LYS A 4 41.15 12.25 31.12
CA LYS A 4 39.69 12.12 30.92
C LYS A 4 39.16 12.88 29.70
N ILE A 5 39.91 13.81 29.12
CA ILE A 5 39.50 14.54 27.90
C ILE A 5 39.86 13.75 26.63
N LEU A 6 40.86 12.88 26.72
CA LEU A 6 41.26 12.05 25.58
C LEU A 6 40.35 10.82 25.33
N GLN A 7 39.61 10.39 26.38
CA GLN A 7 38.62 9.31 26.23
C GLN A 7 37.24 9.78 25.71
N LEU A 8 36.95 11.09 25.81
CA LEU A 8 35.70 11.64 25.28
C LEU A 8 35.80 12.02 23.77
N LEU A 9 37.03 12.16 23.25
CA LEU A 9 37.25 12.46 21.82
C LEU A 9 37.32 11.19 20.93
N CYS A 10 37.47 10.00 21.52
CA CYS A 10 37.45 8.74 20.77
C CYS A 10 36.04 8.11 20.67
N ALA A 11 35.03 8.67 21.34
CA ALA A 11 33.64 8.14 21.29
C ALA A 11 32.73 8.85 20.28
N ILE A 12 33.24 9.87 19.55
CA ILE A 12 32.43 10.67 18.59
C ILE A 12 32.76 10.33 17.13
N LEU A 13 33.62 9.36 16.86
CA LEU A 13 34.06 9.04 15.49
C LEU A 13 33.78 7.59 15.08
N LEU A 14 32.59 7.07 15.39
CA LEU A 14 32.11 5.77 14.89
C LEU A 14 30.62 5.82 14.54
N CYS A 15 30.14 6.94 13.97
CA CYS A 15 29.05 6.91 13.02
C CYS A 15 29.65 6.83 11.61
N CYS A 16 30.37 5.73 11.33
CA CYS A 16 30.57 5.29 9.97
C CYS A 16 29.19 4.87 9.47
N GLY A 17 28.52 5.71 8.71
CA GLY A 17 27.47 5.26 7.80
C GLY A 17 28.07 4.09 7.03
N GLN A 18 27.52 2.91 7.18
CA GLN A 18 27.84 1.79 6.31
C GLN A 18 27.36 2.21 4.92
N VAL A 19 28.29 2.65 4.08
CA VAL A 19 28.08 2.69 2.64
C VAL A 19 28.01 1.23 2.26
N PHE A 20 26.81 0.68 2.10
CA PHE A 20 26.63 -0.63 1.50
C PHE A 20 27.19 -0.54 0.09
N ALA A 21 28.19 -1.34 -0.22
CA ALA A 21 28.77 -1.36 -1.53
C ALA A 21 27.73 -1.89 -2.52
N GLN A 22 27.40 -1.09 -3.52
CA GLN A 22 26.62 -1.51 -4.67
C GLN A 22 27.41 -2.61 -5.41
N THR A 23 26.80 -3.77 -5.60
CA THR A 23 27.45 -4.89 -6.28
C THR A 23 26.81 -5.08 -7.65
N LYS A 24 27.64 -4.96 -8.69
CA LYS A 24 27.24 -5.15 -10.09
C LYS A 24 27.50 -6.59 -10.54
N TYR A 25 26.56 -7.13 -11.29
CA TYR A 25 26.62 -8.44 -11.93
C TYR A 25 26.33 -8.27 -13.41
N GLU A 26 27.33 -8.48 -14.26
CA GLU A 26 27.20 -8.38 -15.71
C GLU A 26 26.35 -9.54 -16.25
N ALA A 27 25.50 -9.28 -17.25
CA ALA A 27 24.58 -10.30 -17.77
C ALA A 27 25.30 -11.38 -18.56
N GLU A 28 26.38 -11.05 -19.24
CA GLU A 28 27.21 -12.02 -19.96
C GLU A 28 27.92 -13.04 -19.05
N ASP A 29 28.13 -12.70 -17.77
CA ASP A 29 28.71 -13.56 -16.76
C ASP A 29 27.67 -14.40 -16.00
N ALA A 30 26.38 -14.13 -16.21
CA ALA A 30 25.28 -14.88 -15.59
C ALA A 30 25.17 -16.30 -16.15
N THR A 31 24.49 -17.19 -15.41
CA THR A 31 24.08 -18.49 -15.95
C THR A 31 22.95 -18.28 -16.95
N LEU A 32 23.19 -18.57 -18.23
CA LEU A 32 22.26 -18.31 -19.33
C LEU A 32 21.56 -19.61 -19.77
N GLU A 33 20.25 -19.53 -19.94
CA GLU A 33 19.44 -20.61 -20.52
C GLU A 33 18.72 -20.12 -21.77
N ASN A 34 18.83 -20.84 -22.88
CA ASN A 34 18.20 -20.54 -24.18
C ASN A 34 18.51 -19.14 -24.74
N CYS A 35 19.57 -18.50 -24.27
CA CYS A 35 20.13 -17.26 -24.79
C CYS A 35 21.66 -17.30 -24.72
N LYS A 36 22.32 -16.33 -25.36
CA LYS A 36 23.79 -16.24 -25.40
C LYS A 36 24.20 -14.77 -25.30
N ALA A 37 25.33 -14.52 -24.66
CA ALA A 37 25.94 -13.22 -24.64
C ALA A 37 26.33 -12.75 -26.06
N SER A 38 26.27 -11.46 -26.27
CA SER A 38 26.70 -10.70 -27.44
C SER A 38 27.61 -9.56 -27.03
N THR A 39 28.30 -8.94 -27.97
CA THR A 39 29.20 -7.84 -27.66
C THR A 39 28.69 -6.53 -28.24
N ASP A 40 28.82 -5.46 -27.44
CA ASP A 40 28.54 -4.09 -27.84
C ASP A 40 29.43 -3.14 -27.01
N ALA A 41 30.19 -2.29 -27.65
CA ALA A 41 31.09 -1.36 -26.97
C ALA A 41 30.35 -0.31 -26.10
N SER A 42 29.06 -0.15 -26.27
CA SER A 42 28.21 0.73 -25.44
C SER A 42 27.64 0.05 -24.21
N ALA A 43 27.74 -1.28 -24.12
CA ALA A 43 27.33 -2.05 -22.94
C ALA A 43 28.40 -2.02 -21.86
N SER A 44 28.02 -2.17 -20.61
CA SER A 44 28.94 -2.38 -19.49
C SER A 44 29.75 -3.66 -19.72
N GLY A 45 31.02 -3.68 -19.33
CA GLY A 45 31.89 -4.82 -19.64
C GLY A 45 32.14 -5.09 -21.10
N GLY A 46 31.42 -4.46 -22.04
CA GLY A 46 31.46 -4.68 -23.47
C GLY A 46 30.60 -5.86 -23.94
N GLY A 47 29.79 -6.44 -23.05
CA GLY A 47 28.86 -7.55 -23.31
C GLY A 47 27.43 -7.22 -22.94
N TYR A 48 26.48 -7.98 -23.48
CA TYR A 48 25.07 -7.92 -23.12
C TYR A 48 24.37 -9.23 -23.50
N VAL A 49 23.18 -9.47 -23.03
CA VAL A 49 22.40 -10.68 -23.37
C VAL A 49 21.10 -10.30 -24.08
N PRO A 50 20.93 -10.65 -25.36
CA PRO A 50 19.64 -10.51 -26.04
C PRO A 50 18.62 -11.52 -25.47
N MET A 51 17.69 -11.04 -24.65
CA MET A 51 16.69 -11.83 -23.95
C MET A 51 15.44 -12.06 -24.82
N GLN A 52 15.52 -12.90 -25.85
CA GLN A 52 14.38 -13.19 -26.73
C GLN A 52 13.40 -14.20 -26.09
N SER A 53 13.91 -15.35 -25.71
CA SER A 53 13.13 -16.43 -25.07
C SER A 53 13.96 -17.17 -24.03
N GLY A 54 15.06 -16.54 -23.57
CA GLY A 54 16.00 -17.12 -22.64
C GLY A 54 15.86 -16.55 -21.24
N ASN A 55 16.61 -17.13 -20.32
CA ASN A 55 16.68 -16.74 -18.93
C ASN A 55 18.11 -16.37 -18.55
N ALA A 56 18.29 -15.36 -17.70
CA ALA A 56 19.55 -14.99 -17.08
C ALA A 56 19.45 -15.14 -15.56
N HIS A 57 20.33 -15.92 -14.96
CA HIS A 57 20.34 -16.24 -13.55
C HIS A 57 21.62 -15.71 -12.90
N PHE A 58 21.47 -14.83 -11.92
CA PHE A 58 22.55 -14.18 -11.21
C PHE A 58 22.71 -14.81 -9.82
N ASP A 59 23.91 -15.21 -9.45
CA ASP A 59 24.24 -15.66 -8.11
C ASP A 59 24.62 -14.43 -7.26
N VAL A 60 23.67 -13.96 -6.46
CA VAL A 60 23.77 -12.73 -5.65
C VAL A 60 24.02 -13.09 -4.20
N ASN A 61 25.04 -12.48 -3.59
CA ASN A 61 25.32 -12.66 -2.18
C ASN A 61 25.14 -11.35 -1.42
N VAL A 62 24.37 -11.39 -0.32
CA VAL A 62 24.10 -10.23 0.53
C VAL A 62 24.42 -10.51 2.00
N ASP A 63 24.94 -9.50 2.69
CA ASP A 63 25.41 -9.62 4.08
C ASP A 63 24.28 -9.71 5.10
N ALA A 64 23.08 -9.21 4.76
CA ALA A 64 21.91 -9.24 5.63
C ALA A 64 20.64 -9.60 4.84
N ALA A 65 19.67 -10.20 5.50
CA ALA A 65 18.34 -10.35 4.93
C ALA A 65 17.61 -9.00 4.93
N GLY A 66 16.90 -8.68 3.83
CA GLY A 66 16.18 -7.42 3.71
C GLY A 66 15.60 -7.20 2.32
N VAL A 67 15.07 -6.00 2.10
CA VAL A 67 14.67 -5.52 0.79
C VAL A 67 15.85 -4.86 0.11
N TYR A 68 16.01 -5.17 -1.17
CA TYR A 68 17.10 -4.67 -2.00
C TYR A 68 16.53 -4.02 -3.26
N ASN A 69 17.12 -2.91 -3.66
CA ASN A 69 16.92 -2.33 -4.98
C ASN A 69 17.71 -3.15 -6.00
N LEU A 70 17.04 -3.55 -7.07
CA LEU A 70 17.64 -4.18 -8.24
C LEU A 70 17.62 -3.15 -9.35
N ILE A 71 18.78 -2.58 -9.66
CA ILE A 71 18.97 -1.66 -10.77
C ILE A 71 19.33 -2.51 -11.99
N ILE A 72 18.49 -2.49 -13.01
CA ILE A 72 18.58 -3.37 -14.18
C ILE A 72 18.88 -2.52 -15.38
N ALA A 73 20.06 -2.70 -15.99
CA ALA A 73 20.43 -2.01 -17.21
C ALA A 73 19.96 -2.80 -18.43
N TYR A 74 19.29 -2.11 -19.33
CA TYR A 74 18.70 -2.71 -20.52
C TYR A 74 18.63 -1.74 -21.69
N ARG A 75 18.47 -2.30 -22.88
CA ARG A 75 18.12 -1.56 -24.09
C ARG A 75 16.93 -2.25 -24.75
N LEU A 76 15.96 -1.44 -25.19
CA LEU A 76 14.78 -1.89 -25.91
C LEU A 76 14.53 -0.98 -27.12
N THR A 77 14.87 -1.44 -28.32
CA THR A 77 14.73 -0.65 -29.56
C THR A 77 13.35 -0.81 -30.24
N ALA A 78 12.55 -1.78 -29.82
CA ALA A 78 11.21 -2.01 -30.35
C ALA A 78 10.23 -0.90 -29.96
N ASP A 79 9.24 -0.64 -30.81
CA ASP A 79 8.21 0.40 -30.57
C ASP A 79 7.10 -0.01 -29.61
N SER A 80 7.23 -1.14 -28.93
CA SER A 80 6.26 -1.64 -27.96
C SER A 80 6.92 -2.01 -26.65
N GLU A 81 6.22 -1.78 -25.55
CA GLU A 81 6.63 -2.19 -24.21
C GLU A 81 6.84 -3.70 -24.12
N LYS A 82 7.75 -4.13 -23.25
CA LYS A 82 8.10 -5.52 -23.04
C LYS A 82 8.09 -5.86 -21.55
N TYR A 83 7.88 -7.13 -21.25
CA TYR A 83 7.80 -7.63 -19.88
C TYR A 83 8.69 -8.87 -19.73
N GLN A 84 9.41 -8.95 -18.63
CA GLN A 84 10.12 -10.16 -18.20
C GLN A 84 9.72 -10.47 -16.76
N ASN A 85 9.75 -11.74 -16.37
CA ASN A 85 9.51 -12.09 -14.98
C ASN A 85 10.76 -11.87 -14.15
N LEU A 86 10.56 -11.41 -12.91
CA LEU A 86 11.58 -11.39 -11.88
C LEU A 86 11.35 -12.57 -10.93
N GLU A 87 12.36 -13.41 -10.77
CA GLU A 87 12.32 -14.53 -9.84
C GLU A 87 13.42 -14.40 -8.79
N VAL A 88 13.12 -14.77 -7.57
CA VAL A 88 14.08 -14.85 -6.47
C VAL A 88 14.01 -16.23 -5.83
N ASN A 89 15.14 -16.92 -5.83
CA ASN A 89 15.26 -18.27 -5.27
C ASN A 89 14.24 -19.27 -5.83
N GLY A 90 13.91 -19.12 -7.13
CA GLY A 90 12.95 -19.98 -7.85
C GLY A 90 11.48 -19.60 -7.67
N SER A 91 11.18 -18.52 -6.96
CA SER A 91 9.82 -18.00 -6.82
C SER A 91 9.65 -16.75 -7.68
N ASN A 92 8.58 -16.69 -8.50
CA ASN A 92 8.23 -15.50 -9.24
C ASN A 92 7.75 -14.43 -8.23
N VAL A 93 8.39 -13.27 -8.24
CA VAL A 93 8.10 -12.15 -7.33
C VAL A 93 7.48 -10.95 -8.05
N GLY A 94 7.31 -11.03 -9.37
CA GLY A 94 6.68 -10.00 -10.16
C GLY A 94 7.18 -9.94 -11.61
N GLN A 95 6.75 -8.92 -12.33
CA GLN A 95 7.20 -8.63 -13.69
C GLN A 95 7.92 -7.29 -13.73
N ILE A 96 8.95 -7.21 -14.56
CA ILE A 96 9.67 -5.97 -14.87
C ILE A 96 9.10 -5.45 -16.18
N HIS A 97 8.68 -4.19 -16.19
CA HIS A 97 8.12 -3.50 -17.33
C HIS A 97 9.20 -2.64 -18.00
N PHE A 98 9.52 -2.93 -19.25
CA PHE A 98 10.54 -2.25 -20.03
C PHE A 98 9.90 -1.38 -21.10
N THR A 99 10.32 -0.11 -21.15
CA THR A 99 9.91 0.87 -22.15
C THR A 99 10.98 1.06 -23.21
N LYS A 100 10.62 1.61 -24.38
CA LYS A 100 11.55 1.85 -25.48
C LYS A 100 12.74 2.73 -25.05
N THR A 101 13.93 2.31 -25.44
CA THR A 101 15.18 3.08 -25.28
C THR A 101 16.01 2.98 -26.55
N SER A 102 16.77 4.02 -26.89
CA SER A 102 17.76 3.98 -27.99
C SER A 102 19.15 3.54 -27.54
N GLU A 103 19.42 3.62 -26.24
CA GLU A 103 20.69 3.34 -25.58
C GLU A 103 20.43 2.47 -24.35
N PHE A 104 21.48 1.89 -23.77
CA PHE A 104 21.36 1.23 -22.48
C PHE A 104 20.95 2.24 -21.41
N LYS A 105 19.91 1.92 -20.67
CA LYS A 105 19.37 2.69 -19.54
C LYS A 105 19.02 1.75 -18.39
N THR A 106 18.88 2.31 -17.21
CA THR A 106 18.51 1.56 -16.03
C THR A 106 17.02 1.71 -15.70
N ILE A 107 16.47 0.65 -15.14
CA ILE A 107 15.17 0.64 -14.45
C ILE A 107 15.37 0.00 -13.08
N SER A 108 14.61 0.42 -12.10
CA SER A 108 14.68 -0.14 -10.76
C SER A 108 13.50 -1.08 -10.49
N SER A 109 13.79 -2.16 -9.79
CA SER A 109 12.79 -3.06 -9.20
C SER A 109 13.22 -3.35 -7.76
N VAL A 110 12.38 -4.01 -6.98
CA VAL A 110 12.73 -4.39 -5.61
C VAL A 110 12.57 -5.89 -5.41
N ALA A 111 13.43 -6.48 -4.56
CA ALA A 111 13.33 -7.88 -4.20
C ALA A 111 13.71 -8.10 -2.73
N SER A 112 13.03 -9.04 -2.07
CA SER A 112 13.44 -9.51 -0.75
C SER A 112 14.49 -10.60 -0.90
N LEU A 113 15.69 -10.36 -0.34
CA LEU A 113 16.80 -11.32 -0.34
C LEU A 113 17.04 -11.84 1.08
N LYS A 114 17.40 -13.12 1.19
CA LYS A 114 17.87 -13.72 2.45
C LYS A 114 19.35 -13.43 2.64
N GLN A 115 19.83 -13.43 3.86
CA GLN A 115 21.26 -13.37 4.14
C GLN A 115 22.03 -14.50 3.44
N GLY A 116 23.18 -14.18 2.85
CA GLY A 116 24.02 -15.09 2.09
C GLY A 116 23.60 -15.23 0.63
N ALA A 117 23.74 -16.42 0.07
CA ALA A 117 23.53 -16.68 -1.34
C ALA A 117 22.04 -16.66 -1.74
N ASN A 118 21.75 -15.91 -2.81
CA ASN A 118 20.46 -15.85 -3.48
C ASN A 118 20.64 -16.07 -4.97
N LYS A 119 19.62 -16.59 -5.62
CA LYS A 119 19.53 -16.62 -7.09
C LYS A 119 18.48 -15.61 -7.53
N VAL A 120 18.92 -14.53 -8.17
CA VAL A 120 18.04 -13.55 -8.81
C VAL A 120 17.98 -13.89 -10.30
N SER A 121 16.79 -14.00 -10.85
CA SER A 121 16.64 -14.39 -12.25
C SER A 121 15.72 -13.45 -12.99
N ILE A 122 16.11 -13.07 -14.20
CA ILE A 122 15.24 -12.43 -15.18
C ILE A 122 14.87 -13.52 -16.17
N THR A 123 13.58 -13.89 -16.21
CA THR A 123 13.12 -15.02 -17.00
C THR A 123 12.11 -14.57 -18.06
N SER A 124 12.07 -15.33 -19.16
CA SER A 124 11.25 -15.01 -20.33
C SER A 124 9.77 -14.87 -19.97
N SER A 125 9.17 -13.76 -20.40
CA SER A 125 7.74 -13.52 -20.38
C SER A 125 7.28 -13.01 -21.75
N TRP A 126 6.94 -11.73 -21.88
CA TRP A 126 6.47 -11.20 -23.15
C TRP A 126 7.42 -10.18 -23.75
N GLY A 127 8.15 -10.61 -24.77
CA GLY A 127 8.98 -9.76 -25.62
C GLY A 127 10.47 -9.77 -25.31
N TRP A 128 11.22 -8.96 -26.02
CA TRP A 128 12.68 -8.99 -26.11
C TRP A 128 13.27 -7.72 -25.55
N ILE A 129 14.35 -7.86 -24.82
CA ILE A 129 15.21 -6.78 -24.39
C ILE A 129 16.67 -7.20 -24.58
N ASP A 130 17.55 -6.24 -24.67
CA ASP A 130 19.00 -6.45 -24.47
C ASP A 130 19.28 -6.17 -22.98
N LEU A 131 19.69 -7.18 -22.24
CA LEU A 131 20.02 -7.07 -20.82
C LEU A 131 21.53 -6.87 -20.69
N ASP A 132 21.96 -5.83 -19.95
CA ASP A 132 23.36 -5.46 -19.77
C ASP A 132 23.89 -5.95 -18.43
N TYR A 133 23.32 -5.48 -17.31
CA TYR A 133 23.71 -5.91 -15.97
C TYR A 133 22.56 -5.76 -14.98
N ILE A 134 22.76 -6.33 -13.79
CA ILE A 134 22.01 -5.93 -12.60
C ILE A 134 22.96 -5.37 -11.56
N GLU A 135 22.51 -4.35 -10.81
CA GLU A 135 23.17 -3.91 -9.58
C GLU A 135 22.24 -4.17 -8.41
N VAL A 136 22.83 -4.55 -7.29
CA VAL A 136 22.10 -4.89 -6.07
C VAL A 136 22.59 -4.01 -4.95
N GLU A 137 21.69 -3.24 -4.36
CA GLU A 137 21.96 -2.39 -3.21
C GLU A 137 20.88 -2.54 -2.15
N ALA A 138 21.24 -2.43 -0.88
CA ALA A 138 20.23 -2.49 0.18
C ALA A 138 19.28 -1.30 0.05
N ALA A 139 17.97 -1.58 -0.01
CA ALA A 139 16.98 -0.52 -0.03
C ALA A 139 17.04 0.27 1.28
N SER A 140 17.07 1.58 1.17
CA SER A 140 17.12 2.50 2.31
C SER A 140 15.77 3.20 2.45
N ALA A 141 15.36 3.48 3.68
CA ALA A 141 14.15 4.27 3.91
C ALA A 141 14.26 5.68 3.29
N SER A 142 15.48 6.20 3.16
CA SER A 142 15.74 7.50 2.51
C SER A 142 15.47 7.49 1.00
N ASP A 143 15.54 6.32 0.35
CA ASP A 143 15.30 6.19 -1.09
C ASP A 143 13.83 6.41 -1.46
N TYR A 144 12.94 6.35 -0.46
CA TYR A 144 11.50 6.56 -0.61
C TYR A 144 11.03 7.91 -0.09
N GLU A 145 11.95 8.82 0.27
CA GLU A 145 11.63 10.16 0.80
C GLU A 145 10.60 10.13 1.94
N LEU A 146 10.71 9.15 2.83
CA LEU A 146 9.77 8.97 3.92
C LEU A 146 9.81 10.14 4.89
N SER A 147 8.66 10.79 5.10
CA SER A 147 8.50 11.78 6.15
C SER A 147 8.44 11.11 7.52
N GLY A 148 9.17 11.67 8.50
CA GLY A 148 9.00 11.33 9.92
C GLY A 148 7.75 11.98 10.54
N GLU A 149 7.08 12.87 9.82
CA GLU A 149 5.91 13.61 10.29
C GLU A 149 4.62 12.96 9.81
N MET A 150 3.64 12.90 10.69
CA MET A 150 2.30 12.41 10.36
C MET A 150 1.47 13.55 9.76
N VAL A 151 0.59 13.21 8.80
CA VAL A 151 -0.36 14.17 8.20
C VAL A 151 -1.41 14.67 9.20
N THR A 152 -1.71 13.89 10.23
CA THR A 152 -2.62 14.29 11.32
C THR A 152 -1.90 15.24 12.26
N PRO A 153 -2.37 16.49 12.46
CA PRO A 153 -1.78 17.41 13.42
C PRO A 153 -2.00 16.93 14.86
N GLU A 154 -0.99 17.07 15.70
CA GLU A 154 -1.02 16.69 17.12
C GLU A 154 -1.56 15.25 17.33
N PRO A 155 -0.99 14.22 16.68
CA PRO A 155 -1.49 12.86 16.79
C PRO A 155 -1.35 12.32 18.21
N THR A 156 -2.19 11.33 18.56
CA THR A 156 -2.11 10.66 19.87
C THR A 156 -0.76 9.94 20.04
N GLU A 157 -0.35 9.70 21.27
CA GLU A 157 0.88 8.93 21.54
C GLU A 157 0.81 7.50 21.00
N ALA A 158 -0.39 6.90 20.95
CA ALA A 158 -0.62 5.60 20.35
C ALA A 158 -0.35 5.65 18.82
N ALA A 159 -0.89 6.66 18.12
CA ALA A 159 -0.65 6.84 16.68
C ALA A 159 0.83 7.12 16.37
N LYS A 160 1.50 7.97 17.16
CA LYS A 160 2.94 8.22 17.02
C LYS A 160 3.77 6.94 17.14
N LYS A 161 3.47 6.10 18.16
CA LYS A 161 4.15 4.81 18.35
C LYS A 161 3.92 3.85 17.18
N LEU A 162 2.69 3.77 16.68
CA LEU A 162 2.37 2.95 15.52
C LEU A 162 3.10 3.44 14.28
N TYR A 163 3.11 4.74 14.01
CA TYR A 163 3.80 5.34 12.87
C TYR A 163 5.31 5.11 12.94
N ALA A 164 5.92 5.35 14.10
CA ALA A 164 7.34 5.09 14.32
C ALA A 164 7.68 3.60 14.09
N PHE A 165 6.83 2.67 14.56
CA PHE A 165 7.00 1.24 14.31
C PHE A 165 6.96 0.91 12.80
N LEU A 166 6.05 1.53 12.04
CA LEU A 166 5.95 1.33 10.59
C LEU A 166 7.22 1.87 9.89
N LEU A 167 7.68 3.07 10.24
CA LEU A 167 8.91 3.66 9.70
C LEU A 167 10.14 2.81 10.03
N ASP A 168 10.28 2.37 11.27
CA ASP A 168 11.43 1.55 11.70
C ASP A 168 11.52 0.20 10.98
N ASN A 169 10.40 -0.33 10.50
CA ASN A 169 10.35 -1.61 9.80
C ASN A 169 10.25 -1.47 8.27
N PHE A 170 10.04 -0.26 7.75
CA PHE A 170 9.94 0.00 6.32
C PHE A 170 11.23 -0.42 5.60
N GLY A 171 11.10 -1.15 4.49
CA GLY A 171 12.24 -1.69 3.74
C GLY A 171 13.04 -2.78 4.45
N LYS A 172 12.71 -3.14 5.70
CA LYS A 172 13.45 -4.13 6.50
C LYS A 172 12.65 -5.39 6.76
N LYS A 173 11.33 -5.29 6.90
CA LYS A 173 10.43 -6.41 7.23
C LYS A 173 9.10 -6.28 6.53
N THR A 174 8.50 -7.42 6.23
CA THR A 174 7.10 -7.52 5.85
C THR A 174 6.25 -7.77 7.09
N ILE A 175 5.30 -6.88 7.35
CA ILE A 175 4.31 -7.07 8.41
C ILE A 175 3.20 -7.94 7.84
N SER A 176 3.05 -9.16 8.35
CA SER A 176 2.00 -10.07 7.91
C SER A 176 0.63 -9.60 8.41
N GLY A 177 -0.34 -9.54 7.52
CA GLY A 177 -1.70 -9.15 7.83
C GLY A 177 -2.72 -10.13 7.26
N PHE A 178 -3.93 -10.01 7.77
CA PHE A 178 -5.09 -10.78 7.35
C PHE A 178 -6.34 -9.92 7.38
N MET A 179 -7.21 -10.02 6.38
CA MET A 179 -8.53 -9.37 6.37
C MET A 179 -9.57 -10.36 6.90
N THR A 180 -10.28 -9.99 7.96
CA THR A 180 -11.30 -10.84 8.54
C THR A 180 -12.58 -10.89 7.69
N GLY A 181 -13.29 -12.02 7.75
CA GLY A 181 -14.63 -12.19 7.19
C GLY A 181 -15.72 -11.75 8.17
N ASP A 182 -16.57 -12.69 8.62
CA ASP A 182 -17.67 -12.38 9.53
C ASP A 182 -17.17 -12.00 10.93
N MET A 183 -17.41 -10.75 11.32
CA MET A 183 -16.98 -10.20 12.62
C MET A 183 -17.73 -10.78 13.83
N LEU A 184 -18.86 -11.43 13.62
CA LEU A 184 -19.69 -11.97 14.71
C LEU A 184 -19.19 -13.30 15.29
N THR A 185 -18.17 -13.91 14.67
CA THR A 185 -17.72 -15.27 14.99
C THR A 185 -16.82 -15.38 16.23
N ALA A 186 -16.40 -14.26 16.85
CA ALA A 186 -15.28 -14.25 17.79
C ALA A 186 -15.53 -13.69 19.19
N ASN A 187 -16.76 -13.43 19.59
CA ASN A 187 -17.12 -12.91 20.94
C ASN A 187 -16.21 -11.77 21.44
N GLY A 188 -15.73 -10.88 20.55
CA GLY A 188 -14.83 -9.79 20.87
C GLY A 188 -13.39 -10.23 21.20
N LYS A 189 -12.97 -11.44 20.84
CA LYS A 189 -11.63 -11.98 21.02
C LYS A 189 -11.00 -12.33 19.69
N VAL A 190 -10.03 -11.53 19.24
CA VAL A 190 -9.42 -11.65 17.91
C VAL A 190 -8.82 -13.06 17.65
N LYS A 191 -8.24 -13.69 18.65
CA LYS A 191 -7.69 -15.04 18.53
C LYS A 191 -8.73 -16.14 18.41
N GLU A 192 -9.98 -15.86 18.76
CA GLU A 192 -11.13 -16.75 18.62
C GLU A 192 -11.84 -16.57 17.28
N HIS A 193 -11.54 -15.50 16.52
CA HIS A 193 -12.04 -15.32 15.18
C HIS A 193 -11.62 -16.48 14.29
N GLU A 194 -12.57 -17.12 13.60
CA GLU A 194 -12.32 -18.35 12.86
C GLU A 194 -11.18 -18.24 11.86
N ASP A 195 -11.13 -17.15 11.07
CA ASP A 195 -10.08 -16.91 10.09
C ASP A 195 -8.70 -16.73 10.75
N VAL A 196 -8.64 -15.99 11.87
CA VAL A 196 -7.40 -15.77 12.61
C VAL A 196 -6.93 -17.07 13.26
N ALA A 197 -7.84 -17.88 13.76
CA ALA A 197 -7.55 -19.19 14.32
C ALA A 197 -6.99 -20.15 13.25
N VAL A 198 -7.54 -20.13 12.04
CA VAL A 198 -7.01 -20.91 10.89
C VAL A 198 -5.60 -20.46 10.51
N VAL A 199 -5.33 -19.16 10.47
CA VAL A 199 -3.96 -18.65 10.22
C VAL A 199 -2.99 -19.21 11.27
N TYR A 200 -3.38 -19.16 12.55
CA TYR A 200 -2.55 -19.70 13.62
C TYR A 200 -2.36 -21.22 13.50
N GLU A 201 -3.41 -21.96 13.23
CA GLU A 201 -3.33 -23.44 13.04
C GLU A 201 -2.33 -23.81 11.94
N LYS A 202 -2.32 -23.07 10.82
CA LYS A 202 -1.46 -23.37 9.67
C LYS A 202 -0.03 -22.86 9.80
N SER A 203 0.20 -21.76 10.52
CA SER A 203 1.50 -21.10 10.59
C SER A 203 2.19 -21.15 11.94
N GLY A 204 1.46 -21.48 13.00
CA GLY A 204 1.92 -21.38 14.39
C GLY A 204 2.08 -19.94 14.89
N LYS A 205 1.59 -18.94 14.12
CA LYS A 205 1.70 -17.52 14.47
C LYS A 205 0.40 -16.78 14.17
N TYR A 206 0.10 -15.78 14.98
CA TYR A 206 -1.00 -14.85 14.72
C TYR A 206 -0.56 -13.77 13.72
N PRO A 207 -1.48 -13.26 12.87
CA PRO A 207 -1.19 -12.11 12.03
C PRO A 207 -0.87 -10.89 12.90
N ALA A 208 0.13 -10.11 12.49
CA ALA A 208 0.50 -8.88 13.20
C ALA A 208 -0.48 -7.73 12.93
N LEU A 209 -1.12 -7.74 11.77
CA LEU A 209 -2.12 -6.79 11.33
C LEU A 209 -3.43 -7.53 11.03
N VAL A 210 -4.55 -7.03 11.52
CA VAL A 210 -5.87 -7.56 11.19
C VAL A 210 -6.73 -6.46 10.62
N GLY A 211 -7.28 -6.73 9.44
CA GLY A 211 -8.18 -5.83 8.73
C GLY A 211 -9.62 -6.03 9.12
N PHE A 212 -10.34 -4.93 9.29
CA PHE A 212 -11.77 -4.83 9.57
C PHE A 212 -12.43 -3.90 8.56
N ASP A 213 -13.75 -3.97 8.44
CA ASP A 213 -14.48 -3.14 7.49
C ASP A 213 -15.70 -2.48 8.14
N PHE A 214 -15.90 -1.20 7.86
CA PHE A 214 -17.10 -0.46 8.23
C PHE A 214 -18.26 -0.62 7.22
N LEU A 215 -18.26 -1.71 6.47
CA LEU A 215 -19.29 -2.08 5.49
C LEU A 215 -20.73 -1.90 6.02
N ASN A 216 -20.93 -2.15 7.31
CA ASN A 216 -22.23 -2.14 7.95
C ASN A 216 -22.45 -0.92 8.88
N ALA A 217 -21.47 -0.03 8.98
CA ALA A 217 -21.54 1.10 9.90
C ALA A 217 -22.42 2.25 9.37
N THR A 218 -22.57 2.38 8.04
CA THR A 218 -23.31 3.46 7.40
C THR A 218 -24.33 2.93 6.38
N GLY A 219 -25.15 3.82 5.83
CA GLY A 219 -26.14 3.52 4.81
C GLY A 219 -27.50 3.06 5.37
N LYS A 220 -28.36 2.57 4.48
CA LYS A 220 -29.77 2.32 4.71
C LYS A 220 -30.08 1.41 5.93
N ASN A 221 -29.25 0.43 6.17
CA ASN A 221 -29.51 -0.60 7.19
C ASN A 221 -28.73 -0.39 8.49
N ALA A 222 -27.87 0.60 8.57
CA ALA A 222 -26.92 0.78 9.68
C ALA A 222 -27.57 0.88 11.06
N SER A 223 -28.83 1.37 11.15
CA SER A 223 -29.58 1.48 12.40
C SER A 223 -30.24 0.18 12.88
N GLN A 224 -30.15 -0.91 12.12
CA GLN A 224 -30.73 -2.20 12.54
C GLN A 224 -29.77 -2.93 13.48
N ASP A 225 -30.31 -3.62 14.46
CA ASP A 225 -29.59 -4.30 15.55
C ASP A 225 -28.42 -5.20 15.04
N TRP A 226 -28.66 -5.94 13.96
CA TRP A 226 -27.66 -6.82 13.40
C TRP A 226 -26.45 -6.03 12.86
N PHE A 227 -26.69 -4.91 12.14
CA PHE A 227 -25.64 -4.06 11.56
C PHE A 227 -24.85 -3.33 12.64
N ILE A 228 -25.55 -2.84 13.68
CA ILE A 228 -24.93 -2.26 14.88
C ILE A 228 -24.07 -3.33 15.58
N GLY A 229 -24.60 -4.53 15.77
CA GLY A 229 -23.89 -5.65 16.38
C GLY A 229 -22.62 -6.03 15.61
N TYR A 230 -22.69 -6.05 14.30
CA TYR A 230 -21.54 -6.32 13.44
C TYR A 230 -20.43 -5.27 13.61
N THR A 231 -20.78 -3.98 13.54
CA THR A 231 -19.83 -2.88 13.74
C THR A 231 -19.21 -2.94 15.14
N ASN A 232 -20.02 -3.12 16.18
CA ASN A 232 -19.54 -3.24 17.55
C ASN A 232 -18.58 -4.44 17.74
N SER A 233 -18.83 -5.55 17.04
CA SER A 233 -17.93 -6.71 17.07
C SER A 233 -16.59 -6.38 16.43
N ALA A 234 -16.57 -5.66 15.30
CA ALA A 234 -15.32 -5.21 14.69
C ALA A 234 -14.50 -4.32 15.65
N LEU A 235 -15.14 -3.42 16.37
CA LEU A 235 -14.49 -2.55 17.36
C LEU A 235 -13.93 -3.35 18.53
N ALA A 236 -14.71 -4.28 19.10
CA ALA A 236 -14.25 -5.15 20.18
C ALA A 236 -13.04 -5.99 19.77
N LEU A 237 -13.03 -6.51 18.54
CA LEU A 237 -11.90 -7.26 17.99
C LEU A 237 -10.66 -6.36 17.80
N ALA A 238 -10.84 -5.12 17.35
CA ALA A 238 -9.75 -4.16 17.17
C ALA A 238 -9.13 -3.77 18.53
N GLU A 239 -9.95 -3.54 19.54
CA GLU A 239 -9.49 -3.26 20.92
C GLU A 239 -8.71 -4.44 21.50
N ASP A 240 -9.24 -5.66 21.37
CA ASP A 240 -8.58 -6.88 21.85
C ASP A 240 -7.24 -7.10 21.11
N LEU A 241 -7.20 -6.91 19.78
CA LEU A 241 -5.99 -6.98 18.97
C LEU A 241 -4.93 -5.99 19.43
N TRP A 242 -5.31 -4.71 19.58
CA TRP A 242 -4.41 -3.65 20.03
C TRP A 242 -3.84 -3.93 21.42
N SER A 243 -4.67 -4.42 22.34
CA SER A 243 -4.24 -4.80 23.69
C SER A 243 -3.17 -5.89 23.72
N GLN A 244 -3.10 -6.69 22.64
CA GLN A 244 -2.13 -7.77 22.45
C GLN A 244 -0.92 -7.34 21.61
N GLY A 245 -0.82 -6.04 21.25
CA GLY A 245 0.28 -5.50 20.45
C GLY A 245 0.14 -5.70 18.95
N GLY A 246 -1.04 -6.10 18.45
CA GLY A 246 -1.35 -6.16 17.03
C GLY A 246 -1.83 -4.82 16.48
N ILE A 247 -1.97 -4.72 15.17
CA ILE A 247 -2.29 -3.49 14.43
C ILE A 247 -3.69 -3.60 13.84
N PRO A 248 -4.69 -2.86 14.33
CA PRO A 248 -5.99 -2.76 13.67
C PRO A 248 -5.89 -1.93 12.39
N ALA A 249 -6.50 -2.42 11.31
CA ALA A 249 -6.62 -1.69 10.07
C ALA A 249 -8.08 -1.68 9.61
N PHE A 250 -8.59 -0.53 9.22
CA PHE A 250 -9.98 -0.41 8.79
C PHE A 250 -10.05 0.04 7.34
N THR A 251 -10.93 -0.62 6.58
CA THR A 251 -11.49 -0.13 5.33
C THR A 251 -12.90 0.38 5.57
N TRP A 252 -13.43 1.09 4.60
CA TRP A 252 -14.81 1.51 4.63
C TRP A 252 -15.44 1.31 3.24
N HIS A 253 -16.17 0.19 3.10
CA HIS A 253 -17.07 0.03 1.97
C HIS A 253 -18.30 0.91 2.25
N TRP A 254 -18.17 2.17 1.87
CA TRP A 254 -19.13 3.21 2.18
C TRP A 254 -20.42 2.98 1.39
N GLN A 255 -21.46 2.52 2.10
CA GLN A 255 -22.78 2.32 1.55
C GLN A 255 -23.36 3.64 1.03
N ASP A 256 -24.40 3.58 0.19
CA ASP A 256 -25.08 4.76 -0.35
C ASP A 256 -25.40 5.78 0.75
N PRO A 257 -24.74 6.98 0.75
CA PRO A 257 -24.95 7.98 1.77
C PRO A 257 -26.38 8.54 1.79
N SER A 258 -27.09 8.52 0.67
CA SER A 258 -28.49 8.94 0.60
C SER A 258 -29.45 7.94 1.26
N LYS A 259 -28.98 6.76 1.66
CA LYS A 259 -29.71 5.68 2.32
C LYS A 259 -30.89 5.12 1.49
N LYS A 260 -30.90 5.35 0.18
CA LYS A 260 -31.94 4.84 -0.71
C LYS A 260 -31.80 3.32 -0.94
N VAL A 261 -30.56 2.86 -1.12
CA VAL A 261 -30.24 1.45 -1.31
C VAL A 261 -29.15 0.99 -0.34
N HIS A 262 -29.02 -0.32 -0.15
CA HIS A 262 -27.91 -0.89 0.61
C HIS A 262 -26.87 -1.41 -0.37
N ALA A 263 -26.05 -0.51 -0.89
CA ALA A 263 -25.06 -0.78 -1.92
C ALA A 263 -23.94 0.26 -1.92
N PHE A 264 -22.76 -0.15 -2.31
CA PHE A 264 -21.59 0.70 -2.53
C PHE A 264 -21.06 0.60 -3.98
N TYR A 265 -21.49 -0.39 -4.74
CA TYR A 265 -21.18 -0.47 -6.18
C TYR A 265 -22.00 0.54 -6.98
N SER A 266 -21.39 1.13 -8.00
CA SER A 266 -22.01 2.13 -8.88
C SER A 266 -22.74 1.54 -10.09
N ASN A 267 -22.71 0.21 -10.29
CA ASN A 267 -23.34 -0.42 -11.42
C ASN A 267 -23.60 -1.91 -11.18
N GLN A 268 -24.56 -2.46 -11.98
CA GLN A 268 -24.99 -3.85 -11.89
C GLN A 268 -23.85 -4.86 -12.18
N ASN A 269 -22.95 -4.53 -13.11
CA ASN A 269 -21.87 -5.47 -13.48
C ASN A 269 -20.91 -5.71 -12.31
N SER A 270 -20.59 -4.65 -11.57
CA SER A 270 -19.71 -4.72 -10.40
C SER A 270 -20.42 -5.32 -9.19
N ALA A 271 -21.69 -4.99 -8.98
CA ALA A 271 -22.49 -5.54 -7.88
C ALA A 271 -22.78 -7.05 -8.06
N GLY A 272 -22.85 -7.51 -9.31
CA GLY A 272 -23.26 -8.86 -9.66
C GLY A 272 -24.78 -8.97 -10.00
N ALA A 273 -25.14 -10.01 -10.73
CA ALA A 273 -26.50 -10.20 -11.20
C ALA A 273 -27.51 -10.28 -10.01
N GLY A 274 -28.55 -9.44 -10.07
CA GLY A 274 -29.62 -9.39 -9.05
C GLY A 274 -29.22 -8.76 -7.70
N LYS A 275 -28.04 -8.12 -7.63
CA LYS A 275 -27.64 -7.34 -6.45
C LYS A 275 -27.95 -5.86 -6.66
N ASP A 276 -28.20 -5.15 -5.55
CA ASP A 276 -28.41 -3.71 -5.58
C ASP A 276 -27.11 -2.97 -5.95
N TYR A 277 -27.27 -1.82 -6.58
CA TYR A 277 -26.22 -0.83 -6.83
C TYR A 277 -26.77 0.58 -6.60
N THR A 278 -25.91 1.57 -6.42
CA THR A 278 -26.30 2.95 -6.18
C THR A 278 -25.93 3.85 -7.35
N ASN A 279 -26.78 4.83 -7.62
CA ASN A 279 -26.51 5.94 -8.53
C ASN A 279 -26.12 7.23 -7.76
N PHE A 280 -25.64 7.10 -6.53
CA PHE A 280 -25.20 8.24 -5.75
C PHE A 280 -24.00 8.90 -6.43
N ASP A 281 -24.15 10.17 -6.77
CA ASP A 281 -23.11 11.01 -7.37
C ASP A 281 -22.78 12.17 -6.43
N TYR A 282 -21.63 12.09 -5.76
CA TYR A 282 -21.23 13.14 -4.83
C TYR A 282 -20.90 14.47 -5.50
N SER A 283 -20.63 14.46 -6.82
CA SER A 283 -20.36 15.70 -7.55
C SER A 283 -21.56 16.62 -7.65
N GLU A 284 -22.78 16.11 -7.43
CA GLU A 284 -24.00 16.92 -7.30
C GLU A 284 -23.99 17.79 -6.03
N GLY A 285 -23.08 17.51 -5.09
CA GLY A 285 -22.87 18.32 -3.89
C GLY A 285 -21.91 19.51 -4.08
N PHE A 286 -21.38 19.72 -5.27
CA PHE A 286 -20.52 20.87 -5.54
C PHE A 286 -21.30 22.08 -6.04
N LYS A 287 -20.73 23.27 -5.81
CA LYS A 287 -21.19 24.50 -6.45
C LYS A 287 -21.00 24.42 -7.97
N PRO A 288 -21.89 25.00 -8.77
CA PRO A 288 -21.81 24.92 -10.23
C PRO A 288 -20.43 25.28 -10.79
N GLY A 289 -19.86 24.37 -11.61
CA GLY A 289 -18.59 24.60 -12.32
C GLY A 289 -17.35 24.56 -11.42
N SER A 290 -17.42 24.00 -10.23
CA SER A 290 -16.29 23.91 -9.31
C SER A 290 -16.27 22.56 -8.56
N THR A 291 -15.24 22.34 -7.76
CA THR A 291 -15.17 21.27 -6.76
C THR A 291 -15.30 21.80 -5.33
N GLU A 292 -15.80 23.02 -5.17
CA GLU A 292 -16.15 23.60 -3.88
C GLU A 292 -17.50 23.06 -3.42
N TRP A 293 -17.57 22.57 -2.20
CA TRP A 293 -18.79 22.00 -1.63
C TRP A 293 -19.88 23.07 -1.43
N ASP A 294 -21.08 22.77 -1.89
CA ASP A 294 -22.28 23.49 -1.50
C ASP A 294 -22.78 22.92 -0.17
N THR A 295 -22.49 23.61 0.93
CA THR A 295 -22.82 23.15 2.29
C THR A 295 -24.32 23.12 2.58
N GLU A 296 -25.16 23.72 1.71
CA GLU A 296 -26.61 23.66 1.81
C GLU A 296 -27.21 22.48 1.02
N SER A 297 -26.39 21.77 0.21
CA SER A 297 -26.88 20.66 -0.60
C SER A 297 -27.21 19.42 0.26
N GLU A 298 -28.24 18.68 -0.15
CA GLU A 298 -28.58 17.41 0.49
C GLU A 298 -27.43 16.40 0.40
N VAL A 299 -26.72 16.38 -0.73
CA VAL A 299 -25.59 15.47 -0.99
C VAL A 299 -24.46 15.72 0.01
N TYR A 300 -24.09 17.00 0.24
CA TYR A 300 -23.10 17.33 1.25
C TYR A 300 -23.55 16.88 2.65
N ASN A 301 -24.81 17.13 3.00
CA ASN A 301 -25.33 16.75 4.30
C ASN A 301 -25.33 15.22 4.52
N TYR A 302 -25.66 14.41 3.50
CA TYR A 302 -25.55 12.96 3.57
C TYR A 302 -24.11 12.49 3.84
N LEU A 303 -23.14 13.09 3.14
CA LEU A 303 -21.73 12.78 3.34
C LEU A 303 -21.27 13.11 4.76
N ILE A 304 -21.62 14.29 5.25
CA ILE A 304 -21.25 14.75 6.60
C ILE A 304 -21.84 13.86 7.69
N GLU A 305 -23.08 13.43 7.56
CA GLU A 305 -23.74 12.54 8.53
C GLU A 305 -22.95 11.23 8.69
N ASP A 306 -22.60 10.60 7.58
CA ASP A 306 -21.84 9.34 7.59
C ASP A 306 -20.41 9.53 8.08
N ILE A 307 -19.71 10.61 7.64
CA ILE A 307 -18.36 10.92 8.09
C ILE A 307 -18.33 11.17 9.60
N ASP A 308 -19.31 11.92 10.12
CA ASP A 308 -19.40 12.19 11.55
C ASP A 308 -19.62 10.92 12.35
N HIS A 309 -20.45 10.00 11.87
CA HIS A 309 -20.66 8.72 12.51
C HIS A 309 -19.39 7.87 12.59
N ILE A 310 -18.65 7.76 11.48
CA ILE A 310 -17.36 7.04 11.47
C ILE A 310 -16.33 7.75 12.35
N ALA A 311 -16.33 9.09 12.37
CA ALA A 311 -15.46 9.84 13.26
C ALA A 311 -15.75 9.54 14.73
N ASP A 312 -17.01 9.48 15.13
CA ASP A 312 -17.41 9.17 16.50
C ASP A 312 -16.97 7.75 16.92
N ILE A 313 -17.02 6.78 16.02
CA ILE A 313 -16.45 5.44 16.22
C ILE A 313 -14.94 5.51 16.50
N PHE A 314 -14.19 6.25 15.71
CA PHE A 314 -12.75 6.38 15.93
C PHE A 314 -12.40 7.20 17.17
N LEU A 315 -13.25 8.14 17.59
CA LEU A 315 -13.09 8.86 18.85
C LEU A 315 -13.26 7.92 20.05
N ASP A 316 -14.21 6.98 20.02
CA ASP A 316 -14.34 5.94 21.05
C ASP A 316 -13.06 5.08 21.15
N LEU A 317 -12.50 4.64 20.02
CA LEU A 317 -11.21 3.95 19.99
C LEU A 317 -10.05 4.84 20.51
N GLN A 318 -10.08 6.13 20.19
CA GLN A 318 -9.10 7.10 20.66
C GLN A 318 -9.14 7.25 22.18
N GLU A 319 -10.31 7.36 22.78
CA GLU A 319 -10.49 7.43 24.24
C GLU A 319 -9.95 6.17 24.93
N LYS A 320 -10.04 5.03 24.28
CA LYS A 320 -9.47 3.75 24.74
C LYS A 320 -7.98 3.60 24.46
N GLY A 321 -7.35 4.60 23.86
CA GLY A 321 -5.91 4.59 23.55
C GLY A 321 -5.53 3.66 22.39
N VAL A 322 -6.48 3.30 21.53
CA VAL A 322 -6.25 2.47 20.34
C VAL A 322 -5.88 3.34 19.16
N ALA A 323 -4.77 3.01 18.48
CA ALA A 323 -4.46 3.57 17.18
C ALA A 323 -4.75 2.57 16.07
N ALA A 324 -5.10 3.05 14.87
CA ALA A 324 -5.43 2.20 13.76
C ALA A 324 -4.92 2.75 12.43
N ILE A 325 -4.76 1.87 11.45
CA ILE A 325 -4.60 2.25 10.05
C ILE A 325 -6.01 2.45 9.48
N PHE A 326 -6.23 3.55 8.76
CA PHE A 326 -7.50 3.81 8.08
C PHE A 326 -7.29 4.04 6.59
N ARG A 327 -8.02 3.30 5.80
CA ARG A 327 -7.94 3.22 4.34
C ARG A 327 -9.31 3.54 3.71
N PRO A 328 -9.78 4.81 3.83
CA PRO A 328 -11.04 5.22 3.21
C PRO A 328 -10.90 5.32 1.68
N LEU A 329 -12.03 5.27 0.98
CA LEU A 329 -12.14 5.53 -0.45
C LEU A 329 -11.11 4.73 -1.29
N HIS A 330 -10.85 3.49 -0.86
CA HIS A 330 -9.89 2.60 -1.51
C HIS A 330 -10.31 2.25 -2.93
N GLU A 331 -9.34 1.80 -3.74
CA GLU A 331 -9.54 1.36 -5.13
C GLU A 331 -10.21 2.43 -6.02
N CYS A 332 -9.84 3.70 -5.79
CA CYS A 332 -10.46 4.82 -6.49
C CYS A 332 -10.22 4.84 -8.01
N GLY A 333 -9.24 4.10 -8.52
CA GLY A 333 -9.00 3.94 -9.96
C GLY A 333 -9.97 3.00 -10.65
N GLY A 334 -10.64 2.11 -9.90
CA GLY A 334 -11.67 1.24 -10.42
C GLY A 334 -12.92 2.01 -10.82
N LYS A 335 -13.78 1.36 -11.61
CA LYS A 335 -15.06 1.93 -12.02
C LYS A 335 -16.24 1.23 -11.33
N TRP A 336 -15.99 0.65 -10.17
CA TRP A 336 -16.99 -0.19 -9.50
C TRP A 336 -17.65 0.48 -8.30
N PHE A 337 -16.97 1.37 -7.58
CA PHE A 337 -17.53 2.04 -6.41
C PHE A 337 -18.07 3.45 -6.75
N TRP A 338 -19.09 3.92 -6.03
CA TRP A 338 -19.68 5.24 -6.25
C TRP A 338 -18.68 6.38 -6.03
N TRP A 339 -17.67 6.23 -5.17
CA TRP A 339 -16.63 7.24 -4.98
C TRP A 339 -15.58 7.28 -6.09
N SER A 340 -15.58 6.30 -6.97
CA SER A 340 -14.69 6.26 -8.14
C SER A 340 -15.42 6.46 -9.46
N SER A 341 -16.72 6.19 -9.52
CA SER A 341 -17.50 6.21 -10.75
C SER A 341 -18.93 6.66 -10.52
N LYS A 342 -19.44 7.50 -11.43
CA LYS A 342 -20.81 8.03 -11.39
C LYS A 342 -21.87 6.97 -11.75
N ASP A 343 -21.55 6.08 -12.69
CA ASP A 343 -22.48 5.12 -13.29
C ASP A 343 -21.83 3.80 -13.72
N GLY A 344 -20.58 3.56 -13.29
CA GLY A 344 -19.76 2.42 -13.70
C GLY A 344 -19.13 2.54 -15.08
N SER A 345 -19.43 3.59 -15.86
CA SER A 345 -18.82 3.88 -17.15
C SER A 345 -18.02 5.19 -17.13
N SER A 346 -18.54 6.20 -16.45
CA SER A 346 -17.95 7.53 -16.30
C SER A 346 -17.25 7.63 -14.95
N GLN A 347 -15.94 7.89 -14.95
CA GLN A 347 -15.20 8.13 -13.72
C GLN A 347 -15.42 9.57 -13.22
N HIS A 348 -15.32 9.76 -11.91
CA HIS A 348 -15.08 11.07 -11.35
C HIS A 348 -13.73 11.61 -11.81
N THR A 349 -13.56 12.91 -11.81
CA THR A 349 -12.25 13.53 -12.09
C THR A 349 -11.33 13.39 -10.87
N GLY A 350 -10.01 13.48 -11.08
CA GLY A 350 -9.06 13.51 -9.99
C GLY A 350 -9.30 14.63 -8.98
N ASP A 351 -9.77 15.81 -9.46
CA ASP A 351 -10.07 16.96 -8.60
C ASP A 351 -11.34 16.73 -7.77
N GLU A 352 -12.38 16.12 -8.34
CA GLU A 352 -13.57 15.70 -7.59
C GLU A 352 -13.21 14.68 -6.50
N PHE A 353 -12.41 13.68 -6.84
CA PHE A 353 -11.97 12.68 -5.85
C PHE A 353 -11.12 13.29 -4.73
N LYS A 354 -10.17 14.18 -5.07
CA LYS A 354 -9.38 14.89 -4.07
C LYS A 354 -10.25 15.72 -3.13
N ALA A 355 -11.29 16.38 -3.67
CA ALA A 355 -12.23 17.12 -2.86
C ALA A 355 -12.98 16.22 -1.87
N LEU A 356 -13.42 15.03 -2.30
CA LEU A 356 -14.07 14.06 -1.42
C LEU A 356 -13.11 13.52 -0.35
N TYR A 357 -11.89 13.12 -0.74
CA TYR A 357 -10.91 12.59 0.22
C TYR A 357 -10.55 13.65 1.28
N ARG A 358 -10.35 14.89 0.85
CA ARG A 358 -10.07 16.01 1.77
C ARG A 358 -11.25 16.35 2.67
N LEU A 359 -12.48 16.22 2.17
CA LEU A 359 -13.68 16.40 3.00
C LEU A 359 -13.67 15.37 4.15
N VAL A 360 -13.42 14.10 3.85
CA VAL A 360 -13.35 13.05 4.88
C VAL A 360 -12.24 13.37 5.89
N PHE A 361 -11.03 13.66 5.41
CA PHE A 361 -9.89 13.97 6.29
C PHE A 361 -10.16 15.22 7.15
N ASP A 362 -10.55 16.32 6.54
CA ASP A 362 -10.73 17.60 7.25
C ASP A 362 -11.87 17.52 8.27
N ARG A 363 -12.97 16.86 7.90
CA ARG A 363 -14.09 16.69 8.82
C ARG A 363 -13.69 15.85 10.03
N MET A 364 -13.07 14.70 9.80
CA MET A 364 -12.66 13.80 10.89
C MET A 364 -11.55 14.40 11.75
N VAL A 365 -10.49 14.96 11.12
CA VAL A 365 -9.30 15.39 11.84
C VAL A 365 -9.44 16.82 12.40
N LYS A 366 -9.83 17.78 11.52
CA LYS A 366 -9.83 19.21 11.90
C LYS A 366 -11.10 19.62 12.64
N VAL A 367 -12.24 18.99 12.36
CA VAL A 367 -13.53 19.34 12.98
C VAL A 367 -13.84 18.42 14.15
N LYS A 368 -13.78 17.09 13.96
CA LYS A 368 -14.16 16.12 15.00
C LYS A 368 -13.01 15.80 15.97
N GLY A 369 -11.75 16.02 15.59
CA GLY A 369 -10.59 15.81 16.47
C GLY A 369 -10.12 14.36 16.52
N VAL A 370 -10.33 13.57 15.48
CA VAL A 370 -9.79 12.21 15.35
C VAL A 370 -8.29 12.29 15.10
N LYS A 371 -7.48 11.80 16.05
CA LYS A 371 -6.02 11.95 16.07
C LYS A 371 -5.26 10.63 16.24
N ASN A 372 -5.95 9.51 16.20
CA ASN A 372 -5.41 8.16 16.44
C ASN A 372 -5.19 7.32 15.18
N LEU A 373 -5.23 7.95 13.98
CA LEU A 373 -5.21 7.23 12.72
C LEU A 373 -3.91 7.43 11.93
N ILE A 374 -3.48 6.34 11.28
CA ILE A 374 -2.55 6.36 10.15
C ILE A 374 -3.37 6.33 8.88
N TRP A 375 -3.37 7.42 8.14
CA TRP A 375 -4.15 7.56 6.90
C TRP A 375 -3.43 6.88 5.74
N VAL A 376 -4.18 6.13 4.93
CA VAL A 376 -3.65 5.43 3.76
C VAL A 376 -4.47 5.81 2.53
N TYR A 377 -3.81 6.43 1.57
CA TYR A 377 -4.31 6.53 0.20
C TYR A 377 -4.00 5.21 -0.51
N ASN A 378 -5.03 4.51 -0.97
CA ASN A 378 -4.90 3.20 -1.58
C ASN A 378 -5.64 3.17 -2.94
N PRO A 379 -5.04 3.76 -3.99
CA PRO A 379 -5.56 3.65 -5.34
C PRO A 379 -5.38 2.23 -5.87
N GLU A 380 -6.05 1.95 -6.95
CA GLU A 380 -5.80 0.78 -7.77
C GLU A 380 -4.62 1.08 -8.74
N SER A 381 -4.06 0.06 -9.41
CA SER A 381 -2.84 0.18 -10.22
C SER A 381 -2.95 1.10 -11.45
N SER A 382 -4.15 1.42 -11.89
CA SER A 382 -4.40 2.27 -13.08
C SER A 382 -4.52 3.77 -12.75
N VAL A 383 -4.43 4.16 -11.48
CA VAL A 383 -4.63 5.55 -11.06
C VAL A 383 -3.44 6.42 -11.41
N GLN A 384 -3.75 7.55 -12.03
CA GLN A 384 -2.77 8.58 -12.31
C GLN A 384 -2.45 9.40 -11.04
N GLU A 385 -1.27 10.01 -10.99
CA GLU A 385 -0.83 10.91 -9.93
C GLU A 385 -1.83 12.05 -9.66
N ALA A 386 -2.58 12.48 -10.68
CA ALA A 386 -3.62 13.50 -10.57
C ALA A 386 -4.72 13.19 -9.52
N TRP A 387 -4.87 11.95 -9.10
CA TRP A 387 -5.84 11.52 -8.08
C TRP A 387 -5.27 11.52 -6.65
N ASN A 388 -3.97 11.64 -6.51
CA ASN A 388 -3.35 11.69 -5.19
C ASN A 388 -3.89 12.92 -4.42
N PRO A 389 -4.48 12.74 -3.21
CA PRO A 389 -5.02 13.83 -2.42
C PRO A 389 -3.96 14.86 -2.00
N GLY A 390 -2.68 14.50 -2.13
CA GLY A 390 -1.57 15.37 -1.78
C GLY A 390 -1.37 15.50 -0.27
N GLU A 391 -0.48 16.41 0.10
CA GLU A 391 -0.37 16.86 1.48
C GLU A 391 -1.61 17.66 1.87
N ALA A 392 -2.13 17.43 3.08
CA ALA A 392 -3.38 18.00 3.58
C ALA A 392 -3.22 19.47 3.97
#